data_c68c599ced6b65d3c96027e393576996
#
_entry.id   c68c599ced6b65d3c96027e393576996
#
_cell.length_a   1.000
_cell.length_b   1.000
_cell.length_c   1.000
_cell.angle_alpha   90.00
_cell.angle_beta   90.00
_cell.angle_gamma   90.00
#
_symmetry.space_group_name_H-M   'P 1'
#
loop_
_entity.id
_entity.type
_entity.pdbx_description
1 polymer ?
#
loop_
_entity_poly.entity_id
_entity_poly.type
_entity_poly.pdbx_seq_one_letter_code
_entity_poly.pdbx_strand_id
1 'polypeptide(L)'
;MVRVGVIGCGKIAQVRHLPEYEANPNAQITAVFDMNYDRACEIAKTYGAVAYKTLEELLASSVDAVSVCTANANHAASTIAALKAGKHVLCEKPMAITIDECEQMVAEARAAGKKLMVDQNQRFARAHVRAKELLDAGKIGDVLTFRTTFGHGGPETWSVDPGTGSWFFDPKRAAMGA
;
A
#
# COMPACT_ATOMS: atom_id res chain seq x y z
N MET A 1 -18.49 0.11 9.84
CA MET A 1 -17.06 0.45 10.05
C MET A 1 -16.23 -0.71 9.54
N VAL A 2 -15.24 -0.46 8.68
CA VAL A 2 -14.37 -1.49 8.12
C VAL A 2 -13.19 -1.73 9.06
N ARG A 3 -12.96 -2.97 9.47
CA ARG A 3 -11.81 -3.35 10.30
C ARG A 3 -10.60 -3.56 9.40
N VAL A 4 -9.57 -2.73 9.60
CA VAL A 4 -8.39 -2.70 8.76
C VAL A 4 -7.20 -3.32 9.48
N GLY A 5 -6.50 -4.23 8.79
CA GLY A 5 -5.17 -4.70 9.15
C GLY A 5 -4.09 -3.96 8.34
N VAL A 6 -2.95 -3.64 8.95
CA VAL A 6 -1.81 -3.05 8.25
C VAL A 6 -0.64 -4.02 8.24
N ILE A 7 -0.18 -4.36 7.05
CA ILE A 7 0.93 -5.30 6.80
C ILE A 7 2.15 -4.49 6.38
N GLY A 8 3.13 -4.38 7.26
CA GLY A 8 4.28 -3.48 7.13
C GLY A 8 4.04 -2.14 7.82
N CYS A 9 4.75 -1.90 8.93
CA CYS A 9 4.67 -0.69 9.74
C CYS A 9 5.83 0.28 9.46
N GLY A 10 6.28 0.33 8.21
CA GLY A 10 7.35 1.22 7.74
C GLY A 10 6.90 2.68 7.62
N LYS A 11 7.77 3.50 7.00
CA LYS A 11 7.55 4.96 6.89
C LYS A 11 6.21 5.30 6.26
N ILE A 12 5.87 4.66 5.13
CA ILE A 12 4.62 4.99 4.42
C ILE A 12 3.38 4.67 5.26
N ALA A 13 3.38 3.55 5.98
CA ALA A 13 2.30 3.20 6.88
C ALA A 13 2.15 4.26 7.98
N GLN A 14 3.24 4.70 8.61
CA GLN A 14 3.21 5.64 9.73
C GLN A 14 2.84 7.06 9.33
N VAL A 15 3.24 7.52 8.14
CA VAL A 15 3.01 8.92 7.73
C VAL A 15 1.76 9.12 6.90
N ARG A 16 1.18 8.04 6.36
CA ARG A 16 0.01 8.10 5.48
C ARG A 16 -1.11 7.16 5.93
N HIS A 17 -0.95 5.84 5.76
CA HIS A 17 -2.05 4.90 5.94
C HIS A 17 -2.66 4.92 7.34
N LEU A 18 -1.84 4.81 8.38
CA LEU A 18 -2.32 4.77 9.76
C LEU A 18 -3.05 6.05 10.17
N PRO A 19 -2.47 7.27 9.99
CA PRO A 19 -3.18 8.51 10.31
C PRO A 19 -4.44 8.74 9.49
N GLU A 20 -4.45 8.33 8.22
CA GLU A 20 -5.61 8.49 7.35
C GLU A 20 -6.74 7.52 7.71
N TYR A 21 -6.43 6.29 8.13
CA TYR A 21 -7.44 5.38 8.69
C TYR A 21 -7.98 5.86 10.03
N GLU A 22 -7.12 6.38 10.90
CA GLU A 22 -7.55 6.95 12.19
C GLU A 22 -8.51 8.11 12.00
N ALA A 23 -8.24 8.98 11.02
CA ALA A 23 -9.10 10.13 10.70
C ALA A 23 -10.40 9.75 9.97
N ASN A 24 -10.53 8.51 9.47
CA ASN A 24 -11.69 8.08 8.69
C ASN A 24 -12.75 7.42 9.58
N PRO A 25 -13.94 8.03 9.74
CA PRO A 25 -14.99 7.49 10.61
C PRO A 25 -15.56 6.14 10.16
N ASN A 26 -15.26 5.70 8.92
CA ASN A 26 -15.72 4.44 8.38
C ASN A 26 -14.68 3.31 8.51
N ALA A 27 -13.48 3.60 9.03
CA ALA A 27 -12.40 2.64 9.19
C ALA A 27 -11.97 2.53 10.66
N GLN A 28 -11.49 1.36 11.04
CA GLN A 28 -10.85 1.12 12.34
C GLN A 28 -9.62 0.24 12.13
N ILE A 29 -8.48 0.70 12.61
CA ILE A 29 -7.25 -0.10 12.65
C ILE A 29 -7.42 -1.11 13.78
N THR A 30 -7.46 -2.40 13.46
CA THR A 30 -7.65 -3.46 14.48
C THR A 30 -6.48 -4.42 14.56
N ALA A 31 -5.61 -4.46 13.55
CA ALA A 31 -4.51 -5.41 13.47
C ALA A 31 -3.31 -4.79 12.76
N VAL A 32 -2.12 -5.11 13.22
CA VAL A 32 -0.87 -4.72 12.56
C VAL A 32 0.11 -5.89 12.56
N PHE A 33 0.92 -5.97 11.51
CA PHE A 33 2.03 -6.91 11.38
C PHE A 33 3.25 -6.22 10.77
N ASP A 34 4.41 -6.47 11.32
CA ASP A 34 5.72 -6.10 10.76
C ASP A 34 6.73 -7.21 11.08
N MET A 35 7.71 -7.42 10.21
CA MET A 35 8.82 -8.35 10.51
C MET A 35 9.62 -7.91 11.74
N ASN A 36 9.66 -6.61 12.03
CA ASN A 36 10.10 -6.09 13.31
C ASN A 36 8.90 -6.05 14.25
N TYR A 37 8.77 -7.09 15.09
CA TYR A 37 7.64 -7.24 16.01
C TYR A 37 7.55 -6.12 17.06
N ASP A 38 8.68 -5.58 17.50
CA ASP A 38 8.70 -4.47 18.47
C ASP A 38 8.05 -3.22 17.85
N ARG A 39 8.35 -2.91 16.59
CA ARG A 39 7.68 -1.86 15.83
C ARG A 39 6.18 -2.11 15.70
N ALA A 40 5.77 -3.34 15.41
CA ALA A 40 4.35 -3.68 15.36
C ALA A 40 3.67 -3.44 16.71
N CYS A 41 4.32 -3.77 17.83
CA CYS A 41 3.81 -3.52 19.18
C CYS A 41 3.67 -2.02 19.49
N GLU A 42 4.64 -1.19 19.10
CA GLU A 42 4.58 0.26 19.27
C GLU A 42 3.39 0.88 18.49
N ILE A 43 3.24 0.47 17.24
CA ILE A 43 2.12 0.93 16.40
C ILE A 43 0.78 0.43 16.97
N ALA A 44 0.69 -0.82 17.36
CA ALA A 44 -0.51 -1.38 17.97
C ALA A 44 -0.93 -0.60 19.23
N LYS A 45 0.04 -0.25 20.08
CA LYS A 45 -0.22 0.57 21.29
C LYS A 45 -0.76 1.96 20.93
N THR A 46 -0.20 2.58 19.88
CA THR A 46 -0.61 3.93 19.47
C THR A 46 -2.04 3.97 18.95
N TYR A 47 -2.46 2.97 18.18
CA TYR A 47 -3.76 2.94 17.50
C TYR A 47 -4.79 2.01 18.16
N GLY A 48 -4.50 1.43 19.33
CA GLY A 48 -5.41 0.51 20.02
C GLY A 48 -5.67 -0.78 19.24
N ALA A 49 -4.70 -1.22 18.44
CA ALA A 49 -4.76 -2.42 17.61
C ALA A 49 -4.06 -3.61 18.27
N VAL A 50 -4.15 -4.79 17.65
CA VAL A 50 -3.41 -5.99 18.04
C VAL A 50 -2.19 -6.16 17.14
N ALA A 51 -1.01 -6.32 17.72
CA ALA A 51 0.20 -6.72 17.00
C ALA A 51 0.25 -8.24 16.86
N TYR A 52 0.38 -8.72 15.63
CA TYR A 52 0.53 -10.14 15.32
C TYR A 52 1.98 -10.48 14.99
N LYS A 53 2.42 -11.67 15.38
CA LYS A 53 3.81 -12.13 15.14
C LYS A 53 4.00 -12.65 13.72
N THR A 54 2.95 -13.14 13.10
CA THR A 54 2.99 -13.67 11.74
C THR A 54 1.89 -13.05 10.88
N LEU A 55 2.11 -13.06 9.58
CA LEU A 55 1.12 -12.61 8.60
C LEU A 55 -0.15 -13.48 8.67
N GLU A 56 0.03 -14.79 8.84
CA GLU A 56 -1.04 -15.77 8.91
C GLU A 56 -1.97 -15.49 10.11
N GLU A 57 -1.41 -15.16 11.27
CA GLU A 57 -2.19 -14.79 12.45
C GLU A 57 -3.02 -13.52 12.20
N LEU A 58 -2.44 -12.49 11.57
CA LEU A 58 -3.18 -11.29 11.19
C LEU A 58 -4.31 -11.63 10.22
N LEU A 59 -4.03 -12.44 9.20
CA LEU A 59 -5.02 -12.81 8.19
C LEU A 59 -6.13 -13.71 8.75
N ALA A 60 -5.86 -14.52 9.77
CA ALA A 60 -6.86 -15.31 10.49
C ALA A 60 -7.74 -14.46 11.42
N SER A 61 -7.36 -13.23 11.70
CA SER A 61 -8.11 -12.32 12.56
C SER A 61 -9.40 -11.81 11.89
N SER A 62 -10.15 -11.03 12.64
CA SER A 62 -11.45 -10.51 12.19
C SER A 62 -11.36 -9.28 11.26
N VAL A 63 -10.19 -8.98 10.66
CA VAL A 63 -10.06 -7.87 9.70
C VAL A 63 -10.90 -8.11 8.45
N ASP A 64 -11.49 -7.05 7.92
CA ASP A 64 -12.27 -7.07 6.69
C ASP A 64 -11.40 -6.76 5.46
N ALA A 65 -10.43 -5.89 5.67
CA ALA A 65 -9.49 -5.42 4.64
C ALA A 65 -8.09 -5.26 5.21
N VAL A 66 -7.09 -5.28 4.32
CA VAL A 66 -5.71 -5.02 4.69
C VAL A 66 -5.07 -3.96 3.79
N SER A 67 -4.16 -3.16 4.38
CA SER A 67 -3.21 -2.32 3.66
C SER A 67 -1.86 -3.01 3.62
N VAL A 68 -1.33 -3.24 2.41
CA VAL A 68 -0.01 -3.82 2.20
C VAL A 68 0.99 -2.69 1.97
N CYS A 69 1.81 -2.43 2.99
CA CYS A 69 2.79 -1.34 3.06
C CYS A 69 4.23 -1.87 3.24
N THR A 70 4.50 -3.06 2.72
CA THR A 70 5.80 -3.75 2.82
C THR A 70 6.82 -3.16 1.83
N ALA A 71 8.02 -3.73 1.78
CA ALA A 71 8.94 -3.47 0.67
C ALA A 71 8.36 -4.06 -0.63
N ASN A 72 8.68 -3.44 -1.77
CA ASN A 72 8.11 -3.76 -3.10
C ASN A 72 8.12 -5.27 -3.40
N ALA A 73 9.23 -5.95 -3.09
CA ALA A 73 9.40 -7.38 -3.32
C ALA A 73 8.35 -8.27 -2.62
N ASN A 74 7.69 -7.77 -1.59
CA ASN A 74 6.73 -8.53 -0.81
C ASN A 74 5.26 -8.15 -1.12
N HIS A 75 5.02 -7.20 -2.03
CA HIS A 75 3.66 -6.75 -2.35
C HIS A 75 2.80 -7.90 -2.88
N ALA A 76 3.30 -8.62 -3.89
CA ALA A 76 2.55 -9.72 -4.50
C ALA A 76 2.24 -10.83 -3.50
N ALA A 77 3.25 -11.34 -2.79
CA ALA A 77 3.08 -12.44 -1.86
C ALA A 77 2.09 -12.08 -0.73
N SER A 78 2.24 -10.90 -0.12
CA SER A 78 1.36 -10.44 0.95
C SER A 78 -0.07 -10.21 0.45
N THR A 79 -0.24 -9.64 -0.75
CA THR A 79 -1.56 -9.39 -1.35
C THR A 79 -2.27 -10.69 -1.69
N ILE A 80 -1.58 -11.63 -2.32
CA ILE A 80 -2.15 -12.94 -2.69
C ILE A 80 -2.57 -13.71 -1.43
N ALA A 81 -1.74 -13.72 -0.38
CA ALA A 81 -2.08 -14.35 0.88
C ALA A 81 -3.34 -13.73 1.50
N ALA A 82 -3.45 -12.40 1.50
CA ALA A 82 -4.61 -11.69 2.02
C ALA A 82 -5.90 -11.99 1.23
N LEU A 83 -5.82 -11.99 -0.10
CA LEU A 83 -6.95 -12.32 -0.97
C LEU A 83 -7.43 -13.76 -0.75
N LYS A 84 -6.50 -14.74 -0.66
CA LYS A 84 -6.81 -16.14 -0.33
C LYS A 84 -7.47 -16.30 1.04
N ALA A 85 -7.08 -15.46 2.00
CA ALA A 85 -7.73 -15.39 3.31
C ALA A 85 -9.07 -14.64 3.29
N GLY A 86 -9.58 -14.26 2.12
CA GLY A 86 -10.87 -13.60 1.95
C GLY A 86 -10.89 -12.14 2.38
N LYS A 87 -9.76 -11.44 2.38
CA LYS A 87 -9.67 -10.02 2.74
C LYS A 87 -9.67 -9.13 1.50
N HIS A 88 -10.25 -7.93 1.61
CA HIS A 88 -10.04 -6.87 0.61
C HIS A 88 -8.64 -6.30 0.78
N VAL A 89 -8.02 -5.82 -0.30
CA VAL A 89 -6.62 -5.34 -0.26
C VAL A 89 -6.47 -3.97 -0.89
N LEU A 90 -5.83 -3.05 -0.16
CA LEU A 90 -5.16 -1.86 -0.67
C LEU A 90 -3.66 -2.15 -0.66
N CYS A 91 -3.04 -2.21 -1.85
CA CYS A 91 -1.61 -2.47 -1.98
C CYS A 91 -0.88 -1.18 -2.36
N GLU A 92 0.21 -0.88 -1.67
CA GLU A 92 1.12 0.20 -2.07
C GLU A 92 1.70 -0.03 -3.48
N LYS A 93 2.13 1.06 -4.09
CA LYS A 93 2.81 1.05 -5.39
C LYS A 93 4.32 0.72 -5.20
N PRO A 94 4.95 0.08 -6.19
CA PRO A 94 4.35 -0.55 -7.38
C PRO A 94 3.50 -1.76 -7.01
N MET A 95 2.57 -2.14 -7.87
CA MET A 95 1.67 -3.28 -7.62
C MET A 95 2.45 -4.56 -7.28
N ALA A 96 3.45 -4.87 -8.09
CA ALA A 96 4.38 -5.98 -7.92
C ALA A 96 5.68 -5.70 -8.67
N ILE A 97 6.61 -6.66 -8.68
CA ILE A 97 7.90 -6.58 -9.35
C ILE A 97 7.81 -7.02 -10.81
N THR A 98 7.03 -8.07 -11.07
CA THR A 98 6.88 -8.65 -12.40
C THR A 98 5.44 -8.55 -12.89
N ILE A 99 5.27 -8.65 -14.22
CA ILE A 99 3.93 -8.70 -14.83
C ILE A 99 3.19 -9.94 -14.36
N ASP A 100 3.86 -11.10 -14.32
CA ASP A 100 3.27 -12.36 -13.89
C ASP A 100 2.70 -12.28 -12.46
N GLU A 101 3.42 -11.62 -11.54
CA GLU A 101 2.92 -11.35 -10.19
C GLU A 101 1.67 -10.46 -10.19
N CYS A 102 1.66 -9.40 -11.02
CA CYS A 102 0.48 -8.55 -11.17
C CYS A 102 -0.72 -9.33 -11.68
N GLU A 103 -0.53 -10.18 -12.69
CA GLU A 103 -1.58 -11.04 -13.24
C GLU A 103 -2.12 -12.03 -12.20
N GLN A 104 -1.23 -12.64 -11.42
CA GLN A 104 -1.61 -13.54 -10.31
C GLN A 104 -2.43 -12.80 -9.25
N MET A 105 -2.03 -11.58 -8.85
CA MET A 105 -2.80 -10.77 -7.90
C MET A 105 -4.21 -10.47 -8.42
N VAL A 106 -4.34 -10.11 -9.70
CA VAL A 106 -5.64 -9.83 -10.33
C VAL A 106 -6.49 -11.09 -10.42
N ALA A 107 -5.89 -12.23 -10.81
CA ALA A 107 -6.58 -13.50 -10.90
C ALA A 107 -7.10 -13.94 -9.52
N GLU A 108 -6.27 -13.83 -8.48
CA GLU A 108 -6.66 -14.19 -7.11
C GLU A 108 -7.77 -13.28 -6.57
N ALA A 109 -7.71 -11.98 -6.84
CA ALA A 109 -8.76 -11.04 -6.43
C ALA A 109 -10.12 -11.42 -7.05
N ARG A 110 -10.13 -11.81 -8.34
CA ARG A 110 -11.32 -12.28 -9.03
C ARG A 110 -11.81 -13.61 -8.45
N ALA A 111 -10.93 -14.58 -8.25
CA ALA A 111 -11.27 -15.89 -7.70
C ALA A 111 -11.85 -15.80 -6.28
N ALA A 112 -11.27 -14.94 -5.44
CA ALA A 112 -11.75 -14.69 -4.08
C ALA A 112 -13.00 -13.80 -4.00
N GLY A 113 -13.40 -13.14 -5.09
CA GLY A 113 -14.50 -12.16 -5.09
C GLY A 113 -14.19 -10.94 -4.22
N LYS A 114 -12.89 -10.56 -4.09
CA LYS A 114 -12.44 -9.47 -3.24
C LYS A 114 -11.93 -8.29 -4.07
N LYS A 115 -11.99 -7.11 -3.46
CA LYS A 115 -11.46 -5.89 -4.09
C LYS A 115 -9.95 -5.85 -3.88
N LEU A 116 -9.24 -5.59 -4.97
CA LEU A 116 -7.83 -5.23 -4.99
C LEU A 116 -7.70 -3.83 -5.57
N MET A 117 -7.06 -2.94 -4.82
CA MET A 117 -6.73 -1.59 -5.27
C MET A 117 -5.23 -1.37 -5.08
N VAL A 118 -4.59 -0.74 -6.06
CA VAL A 118 -3.21 -0.25 -5.93
C VAL A 118 -3.25 1.22 -5.58
N ASP A 119 -2.46 1.64 -4.60
CA ASP A 119 -2.45 3.01 -4.10
C ASP A 119 -1.70 3.97 -5.05
N GLN A 120 -2.33 4.25 -6.17
CA GLN A 120 -1.91 5.28 -7.12
C GLN A 120 -2.51 6.64 -6.71
N ASN A 121 -2.20 7.10 -5.51
CA ASN A 121 -2.82 8.24 -4.83
C ASN A 121 -2.76 9.56 -5.63
N GLN A 122 -1.76 9.76 -6.49
CA GLN A 122 -1.65 10.93 -7.35
C GLN A 122 -2.85 11.12 -8.28
N ARG A 123 -3.60 10.04 -8.59
CA ARG A 123 -4.85 10.13 -9.36
C ARG A 123 -5.90 10.99 -8.66
N PHE A 124 -5.84 11.13 -7.35
CA PHE A 124 -6.77 11.90 -6.52
C PHE A 124 -6.27 13.30 -6.16
N ALA A 125 -5.04 13.66 -6.56
CA ALA A 125 -4.54 15.01 -6.39
C ALA A 125 -5.43 16.00 -7.15
N ARG A 126 -5.85 17.08 -6.49
CA ARG A 126 -6.82 18.05 -7.05
C ARG A 126 -6.44 18.55 -8.44
N ALA A 127 -5.14 18.80 -8.68
CA ALA A 127 -4.64 19.24 -9.97
C ALA A 127 -4.84 18.17 -11.06
N HIS A 128 -4.55 16.90 -10.73
CA HIS A 128 -4.72 15.79 -11.67
C HIS A 128 -6.19 15.50 -11.96
N VAL A 129 -7.04 15.53 -10.94
CA VAL A 129 -8.49 15.41 -11.10
C VAL A 129 -9.01 16.52 -12.02
N ARG A 130 -8.62 17.78 -11.74
CA ARG A 130 -9.05 18.91 -12.57
C ARG A 130 -8.56 18.83 -14.02
N ALA A 131 -7.31 18.43 -14.21
CA ALA A 131 -6.76 18.21 -15.55
C ALA A 131 -7.56 17.14 -16.30
N LYS A 132 -7.90 16.02 -15.65
CA LYS A 132 -8.71 14.95 -16.24
C LYS A 132 -10.11 15.44 -16.63
N GLU A 133 -10.78 16.19 -15.77
CA GLU A 133 -12.09 16.79 -16.07
C GLU A 133 -12.06 17.69 -17.32
N LEU A 134 -11.01 18.52 -17.48
CA LEU A 134 -10.86 19.40 -18.62
C LEU A 134 -10.60 18.62 -19.93
N LEU A 135 -9.80 17.54 -19.83
CA LEU A 135 -9.54 16.63 -20.94
C LEU A 135 -10.85 15.93 -21.37
N ASP A 136 -11.59 15.36 -20.44
CA ASP A 136 -12.84 14.65 -20.71
C ASP A 136 -13.93 15.58 -21.28
N ALA A 137 -13.89 16.84 -20.89
CA ALA A 137 -14.77 17.88 -21.44
C ALA A 137 -14.31 18.40 -22.82
N GLY A 138 -13.27 17.85 -23.41
CA GLY A 138 -12.73 18.24 -24.73
C GLY A 138 -12.15 19.66 -24.80
N LYS A 139 -11.77 20.26 -23.64
CA LYS A 139 -11.35 21.68 -23.56
C LYS A 139 -10.06 21.98 -24.32
N ILE A 140 -9.25 20.98 -24.60
CA ILE A 140 -8.00 21.11 -25.39
C ILE A 140 -8.01 20.28 -26.68
N GLY A 141 -9.15 19.70 -27.02
CA GLY A 141 -9.27 18.78 -28.17
C GLY A 141 -8.53 17.47 -27.92
N ASP A 142 -8.06 16.86 -29.01
CA ASP A 142 -7.32 15.59 -28.96
C ASP A 142 -5.93 15.77 -28.35
N VAL A 143 -5.53 14.87 -27.47
CA VAL A 143 -4.21 14.90 -26.82
C VAL A 143 -3.18 14.33 -27.79
N LEU A 144 -2.32 15.21 -28.32
CA LEU A 144 -1.25 14.84 -29.24
C LEU A 144 0.08 14.58 -28.51
N THR A 145 0.31 15.27 -27.40
CA THR A 145 1.57 15.16 -26.64
C THR A 145 1.28 15.35 -25.16
N PHE A 146 1.95 14.56 -24.33
CA PHE A 146 1.97 14.71 -22.90
C PHE A 146 3.39 14.86 -22.38
N ARG A 147 3.65 15.91 -21.60
CA ARG A 147 4.94 16.14 -20.93
C ARG A 147 4.70 16.35 -19.44
N THR A 148 5.42 15.64 -18.62
CA THR A 148 5.41 15.84 -17.16
C THR A 148 6.83 15.91 -16.64
N THR A 149 7.03 16.66 -15.55
CA THR A 149 8.26 16.67 -14.78
C THR A 149 7.88 16.37 -13.33
N PHE A 150 8.47 15.31 -12.79
CA PHE A 150 8.30 14.93 -11.40
C PHE A 150 9.70 14.76 -10.77
N GLY A 151 9.95 15.47 -9.69
CA GLY A 151 11.24 15.42 -9.00
C GLY A 151 11.04 15.42 -7.47
N HIS A 152 11.94 14.77 -6.76
CA HIS A 152 12.00 14.74 -5.30
C HIS A 152 13.44 14.61 -4.82
N GLY A 153 13.68 14.82 -3.52
CA GLY A 153 15.02 14.82 -2.92
C GLY A 153 15.68 13.44 -2.76
N GLY A 154 15.06 12.37 -3.27
CA GLY A 154 15.57 11.00 -3.15
C GLY A 154 15.00 10.20 -1.96
N PRO A 155 15.17 8.87 -1.96
CA PRO A 155 14.61 7.98 -0.96
C PRO A 155 15.46 7.83 0.32
N GLU A 156 16.61 8.51 0.43
CA GLU A 156 17.56 8.38 1.55
C GLU A 156 16.92 8.68 2.91
N THR A 157 15.92 9.55 2.92
CA THR A 157 15.20 9.96 4.14
C THR A 157 13.86 9.25 4.35
N TRP A 158 13.52 8.27 3.51
CA TRP A 158 12.19 7.64 3.51
C TRP A 158 12.08 6.43 4.45
N SER A 159 13.07 6.20 5.28
CA SER A 159 13.03 5.13 6.29
C SER A 159 12.66 5.67 7.67
N VAL A 160 12.03 4.82 8.49
CA VAL A 160 11.83 5.07 9.93
C VAL A 160 13.06 4.69 10.75
N ASP A 161 13.88 3.79 10.22
CA ASP A 161 15.09 3.30 10.90
C ASP A 161 16.34 3.86 10.22
N PRO A 162 17.33 4.36 10.99
CA PRO A 162 18.61 4.79 10.44
C PRO A 162 19.28 3.64 9.67
N GLY A 163 19.70 3.90 8.43
CA GLY A 163 20.37 2.92 7.58
C GLY A 163 19.47 1.92 6.86
N THR A 164 18.19 1.81 7.19
CA THR A 164 17.26 0.90 6.49
C THR A 164 16.69 1.51 5.21
N GLY A 165 16.87 2.80 4.97
CA GLY A 165 16.56 3.45 3.69
C GLY A 165 17.27 2.81 2.49
N SER A 166 18.35 2.09 2.74
CA SER A 166 19.09 1.35 1.72
C SER A 166 18.29 0.26 0.99
N TRP A 167 17.16 -0.21 1.52
CA TRP A 167 16.34 -1.21 0.82
C TRP A 167 15.81 -0.69 -0.54
N PHE A 168 15.61 0.60 -0.65
CA PHE A 168 15.21 1.24 -1.90
C PHE A 168 16.27 1.12 -2.99
N PHE A 169 17.54 1.01 -2.60
CA PHE A 169 18.69 0.83 -3.49
C PHE A 169 19.10 -0.64 -3.65
N ASP A 170 18.44 -1.56 -2.95
CA ASP A 170 18.66 -3.00 -3.12
C ASP A 170 17.74 -3.52 -4.23
N PRO A 171 18.30 -3.96 -5.40
CA PRO A 171 17.50 -4.42 -6.52
C PRO A 171 16.61 -5.62 -6.20
N LYS A 172 16.99 -6.44 -5.19
CA LYS A 172 16.19 -7.60 -4.78
C LYS A 172 14.96 -7.21 -3.94
N ARG A 173 15.00 -6.06 -3.30
CA ARG A 173 13.93 -5.57 -2.41
C ARG A 173 13.08 -4.48 -3.06
N ALA A 174 13.73 -3.58 -3.76
CA ALA A 174 13.06 -2.49 -4.49
C ALA A 174 12.54 -2.93 -5.85
N ALA A 175 13.29 -3.83 -6.52
CA ALA A 175 13.01 -4.45 -7.83
C ALA A 175 12.88 -3.51 -9.02
N MET A 176 12.82 -2.24 -8.79
CA MET A 176 12.87 -1.22 -9.84
C MET A 176 14.04 -0.33 -9.49
N GLY A 177 14.93 -0.10 -10.44
CA GLY A 177 16.06 0.79 -10.24
C GLY A 177 15.58 2.12 -9.67
N ALA A 178 16.21 2.56 -8.61
CA ALA A 178 15.99 3.87 -8.05
C ALA A 178 16.52 4.95 -9.00
#